data_962bc7ad592bd307320d4f1554bdfd73
#
_entry.id   962bc7ad592bd307320d4f1554bdfd73
#
_cell.length_a   1.000
_cell.length_b   1.000
_cell.length_c   1.000
_cell.angle_alpha   90.00
_cell.angle_beta   90.00
_cell.angle_gamma   90.00
#
_symmetry.space_group_name_H-M   'P 1'
#
loop_
_entity.id
_entity.type
_entity.pdbx_description
1 polymer ?
#
loop_
_entity_poly.entity_id
_entity_poly.type
_entity_poly.pdbx_seq_one_letter_code
_entity_poly.pdbx_strand_id
1 'polypeptide(L)'
;MAMLVHLTPAANAARIRKSGIRAVSHGRAEDGTNTSAKGLFCFPVLPSYTLTHQWLRELARRGGPRGLVAVQLRLPDDEPVTVGHYSNRPGRAHLSTTASAAVRRVAALEDPRGWEVFVPRAVTRAEIHRVRAVSQLTGWRYFPDSNGTQPCTCYGCRVRGEYGSQRLRRRRPHPLDGPAPATPVLLRRIAEAGDPGDAAQLCATLHWLGMRRRGPVGQLAHLADHPDTTVRTALVEAVAGWSTPGVDALLRRLSEDPDEDVREAVGWTERLPPA
;
A
#
# COMPACT_ATOMS: atom_id res chain seq x y z
N MET A 1 -16.49 4.65 -7.36
CA MET A 1 -16.18 3.61 -6.34
C MET A 1 -14.99 4.05 -5.52
N ALA A 2 -15.12 4.05 -4.21
CA ALA A 2 -14.05 4.45 -3.29
C ALA A 2 -13.06 3.30 -3.08
N MET A 3 -11.75 3.58 -3.19
CA MET A 3 -10.69 2.61 -2.98
C MET A 3 -10.10 2.76 -1.59
N LEU A 4 -10.15 1.67 -0.84
CA LEU A 4 -9.56 1.56 0.50
C LEU A 4 -8.62 0.36 0.57
N VAL A 5 -7.70 0.37 1.53
CA VAL A 5 -6.86 -0.78 1.84
C VAL A 5 -7.05 -1.23 3.29
N HIS A 6 -7.25 -2.52 3.49
CA HIS A 6 -7.24 -3.16 4.81
C HIS A 6 -5.97 -4.00 4.96
N LEU A 7 -5.25 -3.81 6.06
CA LEU A 7 -4.03 -4.55 6.36
C LEU A 7 -4.33 -5.69 7.33
N THR A 8 -4.00 -6.93 6.96
CA THR A 8 -4.35 -8.12 7.73
C THR A 8 -3.22 -9.16 7.69
N PRO A 9 -3.13 -10.07 8.69
CA PRO A 9 -2.18 -11.18 8.64
C PRO A 9 -2.30 -12.01 7.36
N ALA A 10 -1.17 -12.36 6.75
CA ALA A 10 -1.12 -13.13 5.49
C ALA A 10 -1.86 -14.46 5.59
N ALA A 11 -1.96 -15.05 6.79
CA ALA A 11 -2.73 -16.26 7.05
C ALA A 11 -4.23 -16.12 6.72
N ASN A 12 -4.77 -14.89 6.73
CA ASN A 12 -6.16 -14.62 6.41
C ASN A 12 -6.44 -14.54 4.90
N ALA A 13 -5.43 -14.42 4.06
CA ALA A 13 -5.58 -14.11 2.63
C ALA A 13 -6.49 -15.11 1.88
N ALA A 14 -6.28 -16.41 2.08
CA ALA A 14 -7.07 -17.44 1.41
C ALA A 14 -8.56 -17.36 1.80
N ARG A 15 -8.84 -17.20 3.10
CA ARG A 15 -10.21 -17.06 3.61
C ARG A 15 -10.88 -15.79 3.07
N ILE A 16 -10.15 -14.68 3.05
CA ILE A 16 -10.66 -13.38 2.57
C ILE A 16 -11.05 -13.48 1.10
N ARG A 17 -10.21 -14.07 0.25
CA ARG A 17 -10.55 -14.28 -1.16
C ARG A 17 -11.81 -15.14 -1.35
N LYS A 18 -12.10 -16.04 -0.41
CA LYS A 18 -13.26 -16.92 -0.50
C LYS A 18 -14.55 -16.28 0.05
N SER A 19 -14.47 -15.56 1.17
CA SER A 19 -15.66 -15.16 1.95
C SER A 19 -15.68 -13.68 2.39
N GLY A 20 -14.77 -12.85 1.91
CA GLY A 20 -14.67 -11.45 2.33
C GLY A 20 -14.08 -11.29 3.72
N ILE A 21 -14.28 -10.12 4.33
CA ILE A 21 -13.73 -9.75 5.63
C ILE A 21 -14.87 -9.61 6.64
N ARG A 22 -14.79 -10.32 7.75
CA ARG A 22 -15.74 -10.19 8.83
C ARG A 22 -15.50 -8.91 9.63
N ALA A 23 -16.57 -8.23 10.01
CA ALA A 23 -16.50 -7.16 10.99
C ALA A 23 -16.07 -7.70 12.35
N VAL A 24 -15.11 -7.04 12.98
CA VAL A 24 -14.64 -7.38 14.33
C VAL A 24 -14.92 -6.23 15.28
N SER A 25 -15.08 -6.54 16.56
CA SER A 25 -15.24 -5.52 17.59
C SER A 25 -13.91 -4.83 17.84
N HIS A 26 -13.90 -3.50 17.79
CA HIS A 26 -12.76 -2.68 18.08
C HIS A 26 -13.02 -1.84 19.35
N GLY A 27 -12.36 -2.24 20.43
CA GLY A 27 -12.17 -1.42 21.60
C GLY A 27 -13.38 -1.24 22.53
N ARG A 28 -13.06 -0.67 23.70
CA ARG A 28 -13.97 -0.01 24.63
C ARG A 28 -14.11 1.45 24.21
N ALA A 29 -15.29 1.99 24.23
CA ALA A 29 -15.48 3.43 24.17
C ALA A 29 -14.78 4.09 25.39
N GLU A 30 -14.22 5.28 25.22
CA GLU A 30 -13.49 5.99 26.29
C GLU A 30 -14.38 6.31 27.51
N ASP A 31 -15.71 6.29 27.34
CA ASP A 31 -16.71 6.49 28.38
C ASP A 31 -17.03 5.24 29.22
N GLY A 32 -16.33 4.14 28.99
CA GLY A 32 -16.55 2.87 29.69
C GLY A 32 -17.81 2.10 29.27
N THR A 33 -18.60 2.63 28.33
CA THR A 33 -19.74 1.91 27.76
C THR A 33 -19.26 0.82 26.81
N ASN A 34 -19.90 -0.34 26.87
CA ASN A 34 -19.49 -1.54 26.11
C ASN A 34 -20.02 -1.50 24.66
N THR A 35 -20.11 -0.32 24.06
CA THR A 35 -20.51 -0.10 22.67
C THR A 35 -19.30 -0.30 21.74
N SER A 36 -18.83 -1.54 21.65
CA SER A 36 -17.79 -1.86 20.67
C SER A 36 -18.40 -1.84 19.27
N ALA A 37 -18.12 -0.80 18.51
CA ALA A 37 -18.52 -0.75 17.12
C ALA A 37 -17.86 -1.93 16.37
N LYS A 38 -18.69 -2.71 15.66
CA LYS A 38 -18.20 -3.79 14.80
C LYS A 38 -17.89 -3.23 13.41
N GLY A 39 -16.68 -3.46 12.93
CA GLY A 39 -16.30 -2.95 11.63
C GLY A 39 -14.85 -3.31 11.26
N LEU A 40 -14.30 -2.56 10.33
CA LEU A 40 -12.94 -2.69 9.84
C LEU A 40 -12.25 -1.33 9.78
N PHE A 41 -11.02 -1.25 10.26
CA PHE A 41 -10.15 -0.14 9.97
C PHE A 41 -9.51 -0.34 8.60
N CYS A 42 -9.65 0.68 7.77
CA CYS A 42 -9.12 0.76 6.43
C CYS A 42 -8.36 2.08 6.26
N PHE A 43 -7.60 2.17 5.17
CA PHE A 43 -6.83 3.36 4.83
C PHE A 43 -7.16 3.75 3.40
N PRO A 44 -7.27 5.05 3.07
CA PRO A 44 -7.46 5.50 1.70
C PRO A 44 -6.31 5.02 0.82
N VAL A 45 -6.62 4.57 -0.38
CA VAL A 45 -5.61 4.41 -1.42
C VAL A 45 -5.23 5.81 -1.90
N LEU A 46 -3.98 6.16 -1.67
CA LEU A 46 -3.40 7.46 -2.01
C LEU A 46 -2.35 7.26 -3.11
N PRO A 47 -2.03 8.32 -3.87
CA PRO A 47 -1.01 8.24 -4.93
C PRO A 47 0.36 7.74 -4.43
N SER A 48 0.70 8.03 -3.20
CA SER A 48 1.93 7.54 -2.57
C SER A 48 1.74 6.15 -1.98
N TYR A 49 2.49 5.17 -2.47
CA TYR A 49 2.52 3.81 -1.92
C TYR A 49 2.81 3.82 -0.41
N THR A 50 3.75 4.63 0.04
CA THR A 50 4.11 4.73 1.46
C THR A 50 2.97 5.29 2.30
N LEU A 51 2.24 6.28 1.80
CA LEU A 51 1.08 6.85 2.48
C LEU A 51 -0.11 5.90 2.49
N THR A 52 -0.38 5.20 1.40
CA THR A 52 -1.41 4.15 1.34
C THR A 52 -1.15 3.05 2.37
N HIS A 53 0.10 2.63 2.51
CA HIS A 53 0.50 1.54 3.41
C HIS A 53 1.13 2.05 4.72
N GLN A 54 0.84 3.27 5.11
CA GLN A 54 1.48 3.98 6.21
C GLN A 54 1.41 3.26 7.58
N TRP A 55 0.38 2.45 7.79
CA TRP A 55 0.16 1.70 9.03
C TRP A 55 0.87 0.34 9.09
N LEU A 56 1.46 -0.11 7.99
CA LEU A 56 2.09 -1.43 7.94
C LEU A 56 3.12 -1.64 9.06
N ARG A 57 3.97 -0.65 9.28
CA ARG A 57 5.00 -0.73 10.32
C ARG A 57 4.42 -0.86 11.72
N GLU A 58 3.36 -0.12 12.02
CA GLU A 58 2.71 -0.20 13.30
C GLU A 58 2.04 -1.57 13.49
N LEU A 59 1.28 -2.01 12.49
CA LEU A 59 0.53 -3.26 12.54
C LEU A 59 1.42 -4.50 12.42
N ALA A 60 2.51 -4.43 11.67
CA ALA A 60 3.45 -5.55 11.50
C ALA A 60 4.07 -6.02 12.83
N ARG A 61 4.12 -5.18 13.85
CA ARG A 61 4.57 -5.57 15.20
C ARG A 61 3.70 -6.64 15.83
N ARG A 62 2.41 -6.61 15.50
CA ARG A 62 1.38 -7.54 16.01
C ARG A 62 1.05 -8.64 15.00
N GLY A 63 1.57 -8.53 13.77
CA GLY A 63 1.37 -9.53 12.72
C GLY A 63 2.05 -10.85 13.07
N GLY A 64 1.43 -11.95 12.65
CA GLY A 64 2.00 -13.29 12.81
C GLY A 64 3.31 -13.47 12.00
N PRO A 65 3.94 -14.65 12.10
CA PRO A 65 5.26 -14.91 11.50
C PRO A 65 5.32 -14.74 9.99
N ARG A 66 4.19 -14.83 9.29
CA ARG A 66 4.09 -14.63 7.83
C ARG A 66 3.91 -13.18 7.41
N GLY A 67 3.88 -12.23 8.35
CA GLY A 67 3.67 -10.81 8.06
C GLY A 67 2.22 -10.46 7.69
N LEU A 68 2.06 -9.30 7.06
CA LEU A 68 0.78 -8.73 6.63
C LEU A 68 0.64 -8.76 5.11
N VAL A 69 -0.61 -8.75 4.66
CA VAL A 69 -1.00 -8.47 3.27
C VAL A 69 -1.91 -7.26 3.22
N ALA A 70 -1.91 -6.57 2.10
CA ALA A 70 -2.88 -5.52 1.80
C ALA A 70 -4.06 -6.13 1.05
N VAL A 71 -5.26 -5.83 1.52
CA VAL A 71 -6.52 -6.16 0.84
C VAL A 71 -7.09 -4.84 0.33
N GLN A 72 -7.06 -4.65 -0.97
CA GLN A 72 -7.68 -3.51 -1.64
C GLN A 72 -9.18 -3.77 -1.76
N LEU A 73 -9.97 -2.77 -1.40
CA LEU A 73 -11.43 -2.82 -1.35
C LEU A 73 -12.00 -1.77 -2.28
N ARG A 74 -13.04 -2.15 -3.03
CA ARG A 74 -13.90 -1.22 -3.78
C ARG A 74 -15.23 -1.12 -3.05
N LEU A 75 -15.50 0.03 -2.46
CA LEU A 75 -16.77 0.31 -1.81
C LEU A 75 -17.62 1.27 -2.66
N PRO A 76 -18.96 1.23 -2.53
CA PRO A 76 -19.82 2.27 -3.08
C PRO A 76 -19.35 3.66 -2.64
N ASP A 77 -19.52 4.66 -3.49
CA ASP A 77 -19.08 6.03 -3.17
C ASP A 77 -19.84 6.65 -2.01
N ASP A 78 -21.08 6.25 -1.86
CA ASP A 78 -22.03 6.67 -0.81
C ASP A 78 -21.99 5.78 0.44
N GLU A 79 -21.12 4.76 0.49
CA GLU A 79 -20.98 3.89 1.65
C GLU A 79 -20.74 4.69 2.93
N PRO A 80 -21.57 4.53 3.98
CA PRO A 80 -21.37 5.21 5.26
C PRO A 80 -20.11 4.73 5.96
N VAL A 81 -19.23 5.65 6.28
CA VAL A 81 -17.95 5.38 6.97
C VAL A 81 -17.66 6.48 8.00
N THR A 82 -16.71 6.20 8.88
CA THR A 82 -16.15 7.22 9.77
C THR A 82 -14.69 7.45 9.40
N VAL A 83 -14.30 8.70 9.17
CA VAL A 83 -12.91 9.08 8.90
C VAL A 83 -12.36 9.89 10.08
N GLY A 84 -11.16 9.60 10.51
CA GLY A 84 -10.51 10.30 11.62
C GLY A 84 -9.04 10.05 11.70
N HIS A 85 -8.40 10.73 12.64
CA HIS A 85 -6.99 10.54 12.93
C HIS A 85 -6.84 9.72 14.22
N TYR A 86 -5.90 8.78 14.25
CA TYR A 86 -5.68 7.87 15.38
C TYR A 86 -5.50 8.56 16.74
N SER A 87 -4.98 9.80 16.76
CA SER A 87 -4.71 10.52 18.00
C SER A 87 -5.91 11.25 18.59
N ASN A 88 -7.05 11.24 17.90
CA ASN A 88 -8.32 11.90 18.33
C ASN A 88 -8.15 13.30 18.95
N ARG A 89 -7.17 14.08 18.46
CA ARG A 89 -6.88 15.44 18.95
C ARG A 89 -7.92 16.44 18.39
N PRO A 90 -8.12 17.61 19.03
CA PRO A 90 -8.95 18.66 18.47
C PRO A 90 -8.61 18.98 17.01
N GLY A 91 -9.61 19.09 16.15
CA GLY A 91 -9.45 19.24 14.68
C GLY A 91 -9.14 17.94 13.93
N ARG A 92 -8.94 16.82 14.61
CA ARG A 92 -8.69 15.49 14.04
C ARG A 92 -9.71 14.44 14.49
N ALA A 93 -10.84 14.90 15.04
CA ALA A 93 -11.93 14.06 15.52
C ALA A 93 -12.53 13.20 14.40
N HIS A 94 -13.11 12.08 14.79
CA HIS A 94 -13.81 11.19 13.89
C HIS A 94 -15.08 11.85 13.33
N LEU A 95 -15.24 11.77 12.00
CA LEU A 95 -16.36 12.35 11.26
C LEU A 95 -17.07 11.25 10.48
N SER A 96 -18.38 11.13 10.67
CA SER A 96 -19.23 10.29 9.84
C SER A 96 -19.42 10.95 8.48
N THR A 97 -19.19 10.19 7.41
CA THR A 97 -19.24 10.67 6.04
C THR A 97 -19.41 9.49 5.06
N THR A 98 -19.30 9.74 3.77
CA THR A 98 -19.27 8.68 2.75
C THR A 98 -17.86 8.25 2.40
N ALA A 99 -17.70 7.03 1.87
CA ALA A 99 -16.38 6.48 1.54
C ALA A 99 -15.62 7.36 0.53
N SER A 100 -16.30 7.87 -0.51
CA SER A 100 -15.65 8.75 -1.48
C SER A 100 -15.26 10.10 -0.86
N ALA A 101 -16.09 10.67 0.02
CA ALA A 101 -15.77 11.90 0.71
C ALA A 101 -14.61 11.71 1.70
N ALA A 102 -14.55 10.57 2.40
CA ALA A 102 -13.44 10.21 3.28
C ALA A 102 -12.10 10.14 2.51
N VAL A 103 -12.09 9.46 1.35
CA VAL A 103 -10.89 9.36 0.49
C VAL A 103 -10.44 10.75 0.03
N ARG A 104 -11.36 11.57 -0.52
CA ARG A 104 -11.02 12.94 -0.97
C ARG A 104 -10.51 13.81 0.18
N ARG A 105 -11.15 13.72 1.36
CA ARG A 105 -10.72 14.48 2.53
C ARG A 105 -9.28 14.16 2.91
N VAL A 106 -8.93 12.88 3.01
CA VAL A 106 -7.58 12.48 3.41
C VAL A 106 -6.56 12.81 2.32
N ALA A 107 -6.92 12.65 1.04
CA ALA A 107 -6.06 12.99 -0.09
C ALA A 107 -5.76 14.50 -0.19
N ALA A 108 -6.65 15.36 0.28
CA ALA A 108 -6.47 16.81 0.27
C ALA A 108 -5.66 17.35 1.46
N LEU A 109 -5.27 16.51 2.41
CA LEU A 109 -4.46 16.94 3.55
C LEU A 109 -3.00 17.14 3.16
N GLU A 110 -2.37 18.18 3.66
CA GLU A 110 -0.93 18.40 3.58
C GLU A 110 -0.15 17.23 4.22
N ASP A 111 -0.65 16.73 5.35
CA ASP A 111 -0.11 15.55 6.03
C ASP A 111 -1.22 14.51 6.30
N PRO A 112 -1.37 13.50 5.44
CA PRO A 112 -2.35 12.43 5.60
C PRO A 112 -1.90 11.31 6.56
N ARG A 113 -0.74 11.44 7.21
CA ARG A 113 -0.24 10.43 8.13
C ARG A 113 -1.13 10.31 9.37
N GLY A 114 -1.41 9.06 9.76
CA GLY A 114 -2.22 8.75 10.94
C GLY A 114 -3.73 8.81 10.71
N TRP A 115 -4.19 9.15 9.50
CA TRP A 115 -5.61 9.10 9.17
C TRP A 115 -6.05 7.69 8.78
N GLU A 116 -7.27 7.36 9.19
CA GLU A 116 -7.89 6.06 8.98
C GLU A 116 -9.37 6.20 8.67
N VAL A 117 -9.94 5.17 8.06
CA VAL A 117 -11.35 5.07 7.72
C VAL A 117 -11.91 3.82 8.39
N PHE A 118 -12.96 3.97 9.17
CA PHE A 118 -13.68 2.87 9.78
C PHE A 118 -14.92 2.54 8.95
N VAL A 119 -15.02 1.31 8.49
CA VAL A 119 -16.16 0.75 7.76
C VAL A 119 -16.99 -0.07 8.76
N PRO A 120 -18.22 0.37 9.14
CA PRO A 120 -18.97 -0.19 10.27
C PRO A 120 -19.72 -1.49 9.90
N ARG A 121 -19.17 -2.30 9.02
CA ARG A 121 -19.73 -3.59 8.60
C ARG A 121 -18.68 -4.57 8.10
N ALA A 122 -19.09 -5.78 7.81
CA ALA A 122 -18.30 -6.74 7.04
C ALA A 122 -18.18 -6.28 5.58
N VAL A 123 -17.10 -6.70 4.93
CA VAL A 123 -16.85 -6.48 3.50
C VAL A 123 -17.04 -7.81 2.78
N THR A 124 -17.84 -7.82 1.76
CA THR A 124 -18.18 -9.01 0.95
C THR A 124 -17.04 -9.38 0.01
N ARG A 125 -17.09 -10.59 -0.54
CA ARG A 125 -16.12 -11.02 -1.56
C ARG A 125 -16.16 -10.13 -2.81
N ALA A 126 -17.32 -9.69 -3.22
CA ALA A 126 -17.48 -8.85 -4.42
C ALA A 126 -16.80 -7.47 -4.30
N GLU A 127 -16.60 -7.02 -3.06
CA GLU A 127 -15.93 -5.75 -2.76
C GLU A 127 -14.40 -5.91 -2.61
N ILE A 128 -13.88 -7.14 -2.62
CA ILE A 128 -12.44 -7.40 -2.63
C ILE A 128 -11.92 -7.20 -4.04
N HIS A 129 -11.22 -6.11 -4.26
CA HIS A 129 -10.57 -5.86 -5.55
C HIS A 129 -9.31 -6.72 -5.71
N ARG A 130 -8.40 -6.68 -4.73
CA ARG A 130 -7.13 -7.40 -4.80
C ARG A 130 -6.57 -7.72 -3.40
N VAL A 131 -5.86 -8.85 -3.30
CA VAL A 131 -5.05 -9.18 -2.10
C VAL A 131 -3.59 -9.25 -2.52
N ARG A 132 -2.76 -8.33 -2.01
CA ARG A 132 -1.35 -8.17 -2.40
C ARG A 132 -0.41 -8.46 -1.23
N ALA A 133 0.73 -9.06 -1.55
CA ALA A 133 1.89 -9.03 -0.67
C ALA A 133 2.46 -7.60 -0.62
N VAL A 134 2.91 -7.17 0.54
CA VAL A 134 3.45 -5.82 0.76
C VAL A 134 4.74 -5.87 1.56
N SER A 135 5.63 -4.90 1.32
CA SER A 135 6.84 -4.74 2.13
C SER A 135 6.45 -4.50 3.59
N GLN A 136 6.96 -5.33 4.51
CA GLN A 136 6.65 -5.26 5.94
C GLN A 136 7.26 -4.05 6.66
N LEU A 137 7.90 -3.17 5.94
CA LEU A 137 8.77 -2.13 6.46
C LEU A 137 8.31 -0.72 6.09
N THR A 138 7.29 -0.64 5.25
CA THR A 138 6.70 0.62 4.77
C THR A 138 5.91 1.31 5.88
N GLY A 139 5.92 2.63 5.89
CA GLY A 139 5.12 3.46 6.79
C GLY A 139 5.84 3.89 8.08
N TRP A 140 5.07 4.32 9.04
CA TRP A 140 5.55 4.90 10.29
C TRP A 140 5.09 4.11 11.51
N ARG A 141 5.67 4.40 12.66
CA ARG A 141 5.18 3.95 13.96
C ARG A 141 4.40 5.07 14.61
N TYR A 142 3.12 4.81 14.84
CA TYR A 142 2.22 5.78 15.45
C TYR A 142 2.18 5.68 16.98
N PHE A 143 2.56 4.51 17.52
CA PHE A 143 2.67 4.27 18.95
C PHE A 143 4.09 3.78 19.31
N PRO A 144 5.12 4.64 19.16
CA PRO A 144 6.51 4.22 19.36
C PRO A 144 6.76 3.71 20.79
N ASP A 145 6.11 4.29 21.78
CA ASP A 145 6.32 4.01 23.20
C ASP A 145 5.39 2.93 23.76
N SER A 146 4.43 2.45 22.98
CA SER A 146 3.43 1.47 23.45
C SER A 146 4.01 0.13 23.92
N ASN A 147 5.31 -0.14 23.70
CA ASN A 147 6.01 -1.35 24.13
C ASN A 147 7.37 -1.05 24.78
N GLY A 148 7.57 0.14 25.34
CA GLY A 148 8.83 0.53 26.00
C GLY A 148 10.09 0.28 25.16
N THR A 149 11.10 1.06 25.28
CA THR A 149 12.52 0.82 24.90
C THR A 149 12.86 0.43 23.45
N GLN A 150 11.93 0.36 22.48
CA GLN A 150 12.32 0.02 21.12
C GLN A 150 12.57 1.27 20.26
N PRO A 151 13.77 1.39 19.66
CA PRO A 151 14.08 2.52 18.80
C PRO A 151 13.10 2.58 17.61
N CYS A 152 12.87 3.79 17.09
CA CYS A 152 12.05 3.99 15.92
C CYS A 152 12.57 3.13 14.76
N THR A 153 11.72 2.28 14.26
CA THR A 153 12.02 1.36 13.16
C THR A 153 11.30 1.76 11.87
N CYS A 154 10.89 3.03 11.70
CA CYS A 154 10.24 3.53 10.50
C CYS A 154 11.14 3.35 9.28
N TYR A 155 10.55 3.34 8.07
CA TYR A 155 11.31 3.17 6.84
C TYR A 155 12.49 4.17 6.75
N GLY A 156 12.28 5.42 7.14
CA GLY A 156 13.34 6.43 7.17
C GLY A 156 14.49 6.08 8.12
N CYS A 157 14.20 5.64 9.35
CA CYS A 157 15.22 5.20 10.31
C CYS A 157 15.94 3.94 9.83
N ARG A 158 15.20 3.04 9.17
CA ARG A 158 15.76 1.79 8.64
C ARG A 158 16.72 2.02 7.47
N VAL A 159 16.36 2.91 6.55
CA VAL A 159 17.21 3.27 5.39
C VAL A 159 18.47 4.00 5.86
N ARG A 160 18.40 4.76 6.94
CA ARG A 160 19.54 5.49 7.51
C ARG A 160 20.50 4.61 8.32
N GLY A 161 20.22 3.32 8.46
CA GLY A 161 21.13 2.39 9.17
C GLY A 161 21.08 2.48 10.68
N GLU A 162 20.04 3.04 11.28
CA GLU A 162 19.89 3.10 12.73
C GLU A 162 19.80 1.72 13.38
N TYR A 163 20.22 1.62 14.63
CA TYR A 163 20.37 0.36 15.38
C TYR A 163 19.11 -0.53 15.32
N GLY A 164 17.92 0.04 15.43
CA GLY A 164 16.66 -0.71 15.37
C GLY A 164 16.37 -1.37 14.01
N SER A 165 16.92 -0.83 12.93
CA SER A 165 16.68 -1.33 11.57
C SER A 165 17.35 -2.69 11.32
N GLN A 166 18.56 -2.88 11.81
CA GLN A 166 19.31 -4.13 11.64
C GLN A 166 18.63 -5.29 12.37
N ARG A 167 18.15 -5.05 13.60
CA ARG A 167 17.41 -6.03 14.40
C ARG A 167 16.07 -6.41 13.74
N LEU A 168 15.38 -5.45 13.15
CA LEU A 168 14.13 -5.70 12.43
C LEU A 168 14.35 -6.54 11.17
N ARG A 169 15.37 -6.21 10.37
CA ARG A 169 15.75 -7.00 9.17
C ARG A 169 16.04 -8.45 9.52
N ARG A 170 16.78 -8.71 10.61
CA ARG A 170 17.08 -10.07 11.08
C ARG A 170 15.82 -10.83 11.51
N ARG A 171 14.87 -10.16 12.16
CA ARG A 171 13.64 -10.79 12.65
C ARG A 171 12.59 -11.05 11.56
N ARG A 172 12.56 -10.18 10.57
CA ARG A 172 11.58 -10.20 9.47
C ARG A 172 12.27 -9.83 8.16
N PRO A 173 13.07 -10.73 7.61
CA PRO A 173 13.73 -10.48 6.34
C PRO A 173 12.66 -10.31 5.25
N HIS A 174 12.89 -9.36 4.37
CA HIS A 174 12.06 -9.11 3.20
C HIS A 174 12.96 -8.98 1.97
N PRO A 175 12.55 -9.44 0.79
CA PRO A 175 13.37 -9.34 -0.43
C PRO A 175 13.85 -7.92 -0.74
N LEU A 176 13.08 -6.91 -0.32
CA LEU A 176 13.40 -5.49 -0.50
C LEU A 176 14.21 -4.87 0.65
N ASP A 177 14.77 -5.66 1.54
CA ASP A 177 15.49 -5.20 2.74
C ASP A 177 17.00 -4.98 2.54
N GLY A 178 17.51 -5.30 1.38
CA GLY A 178 18.89 -5.07 1.02
C GLY A 178 19.20 -3.61 0.66
N PRO A 179 20.47 -3.26 0.45
CA PRO A 179 20.81 -2.04 -0.27
C PRO A 179 20.20 -2.11 -1.67
N ALA A 180 19.68 -0.96 -2.15
CA ALA A 180 19.10 -0.89 -3.49
C ALA A 180 20.15 -1.34 -4.53
N PRO A 181 19.88 -2.41 -5.31
CA PRO A 181 20.82 -2.87 -6.32
C PRO A 181 21.11 -1.77 -7.33
N ALA A 182 22.32 -1.74 -7.89
CA ALA A 182 22.66 -0.79 -8.94
C ALA A 182 21.75 -0.97 -10.19
N THR A 183 21.47 0.11 -10.91
CA THR A 183 20.60 0.05 -12.11
C THR A 183 21.01 -1.02 -13.12
N PRO A 184 22.31 -1.19 -13.46
CA PRO A 184 22.71 -2.25 -14.40
C PRO A 184 22.37 -3.66 -13.91
N VAL A 185 22.42 -3.90 -12.59
CA VAL A 185 22.03 -5.19 -12.00
C VAL A 185 20.53 -5.43 -12.13
N LEU A 186 19.71 -4.40 -11.89
CA LEU A 186 18.26 -4.50 -12.04
C LEU A 186 17.86 -4.73 -13.51
N LEU A 187 18.48 -4.02 -14.44
CA LEU A 187 18.21 -4.19 -15.86
C LEU A 187 18.64 -5.58 -16.38
N ARG A 188 19.76 -6.09 -15.90
CA ARG A 188 20.16 -7.47 -16.21
C ARG A 188 19.14 -8.47 -15.71
N ARG A 189 18.63 -8.34 -14.48
CA ARG A 189 17.57 -9.20 -13.95
C ARG A 189 16.29 -9.17 -14.81
N ILE A 190 15.94 -8.00 -15.35
CA ILE A 190 14.80 -7.87 -16.26
C ILE A 190 15.08 -8.57 -17.58
N ALA A 191 16.28 -8.40 -18.15
CA ALA A 191 16.66 -9.03 -19.40
C ALA A 191 16.79 -10.57 -19.29
N GLU A 192 17.19 -11.08 -18.13
CA GLU A 192 17.33 -12.51 -17.84
C GLU A 192 16.00 -13.18 -17.47
N ALA A 193 14.98 -12.41 -17.08
CA ALA A 193 13.66 -12.92 -16.75
C ALA A 193 12.90 -13.28 -18.04
N GLY A 194 13.14 -14.47 -18.55
CA GLY A 194 12.59 -14.95 -19.83
C GLY A 194 11.31 -15.78 -19.74
N ASP A 195 10.79 -16.07 -18.53
CA ASP A 195 9.67 -17.00 -18.34
C ASP A 195 8.52 -16.34 -17.51
N PRO A 196 7.24 -16.58 -17.86
CA PRO A 196 6.10 -16.14 -17.04
C PRO A 196 6.17 -16.50 -15.55
N GLY A 197 6.94 -17.51 -15.18
CA GLY A 197 7.19 -17.89 -13.78
C GLY A 197 7.94 -16.84 -12.95
N ASP A 198 8.64 -15.90 -13.56
CA ASP A 198 9.46 -14.88 -12.90
C ASP A 198 8.71 -13.57 -12.58
N ALA A 199 7.39 -13.53 -12.77
CA ALA A 199 6.58 -12.33 -12.53
C ALA A 199 6.82 -11.70 -11.14
N ALA A 200 6.95 -12.51 -10.09
CA ALA A 200 7.23 -12.03 -8.74
C ALA A 200 8.61 -11.34 -8.64
N GLN A 201 9.62 -11.88 -9.32
CA GLN A 201 10.97 -11.30 -9.37
C GLN A 201 11.01 -10.04 -10.21
N LEU A 202 10.28 -9.99 -11.33
CA LEU A 202 10.10 -8.79 -12.14
C LEU A 202 9.44 -7.67 -11.34
N CYS A 203 8.33 -7.96 -10.65
CA CYS A 203 7.65 -6.99 -9.78
C CYS A 203 8.58 -6.47 -8.68
N ALA A 204 9.36 -7.33 -8.03
CA ALA A 204 10.34 -6.91 -7.04
C ALA A 204 11.44 -6.02 -7.64
N THR A 205 11.87 -6.33 -8.86
CA THR A 205 12.89 -5.55 -9.59
C THR A 205 12.36 -4.19 -10.01
N LEU A 206 11.13 -4.12 -10.53
CA LEU A 206 10.42 -2.89 -10.86
C LEU A 206 10.20 -2.01 -9.63
N HIS A 207 9.86 -2.61 -8.49
CA HIS A 207 9.74 -1.86 -7.23
C HIS A 207 11.06 -1.14 -6.87
N TRP A 208 12.22 -1.79 -7.01
CA TRP A 208 13.52 -1.15 -6.79
C TRP A 208 13.78 0.01 -7.77
N LEU A 209 13.36 -0.13 -9.01
CA LEU A 209 13.45 0.94 -10.01
C LEU A 209 12.51 2.10 -9.67
N GLY A 210 11.30 1.82 -9.21
CA GLY A 210 10.30 2.81 -8.81
C GLY A 210 10.70 3.68 -7.61
N MET A 211 11.68 3.24 -6.81
CA MET A 211 12.24 4.09 -5.73
C MET A 211 13.14 5.22 -6.25
N ARG A 212 13.34 5.32 -7.54
CA ARG A 212 14.22 6.30 -8.19
C ARG A 212 13.40 7.40 -8.82
N ARG A 213 13.98 8.58 -8.99
CA ARG A 213 13.36 9.72 -9.68
C ARG A 213 13.49 9.65 -11.20
N ARG A 214 14.36 8.77 -11.71
CA ARG A 214 14.65 8.61 -13.13
C ARG A 214 15.06 7.16 -13.40
N GLY A 215 14.79 6.69 -14.61
CA GLY A 215 15.19 5.37 -15.04
C GLY A 215 15.17 5.21 -16.56
N PRO A 216 15.66 4.07 -17.05
CA PRO A 216 15.83 3.82 -18.49
C PRO A 216 14.50 3.32 -19.10
N VAL A 217 13.55 4.21 -19.33
CA VAL A 217 12.20 3.88 -19.85
C VAL A 217 12.26 2.99 -21.09
N GLY A 218 13.13 3.29 -22.05
CA GLY A 218 13.25 2.52 -23.29
C GLY A 218 13.62 1.05 -23.07
N GLN A 219 14.37 0.74 -21.98
CA GLN A 219 14.74 -0.63 -21.66
C GLN A 219 13.63 -1.39 -20.91
N LEU A 220 12.61 -0.70 -20.42
CA LEU A 220 11.48 -1.29 -19.71
C LEU A 220 10.22 -1.36 -20.55
N ALA A 221 10.17 -0.63 -21.69
CA ALA A 221 8.95 -0.46 -22.49
C ALA A 221 8.36 -1.79 -22.98
N HIS A 222 9.20 -2.82 -23.20
CA HIS A 222 8.76 -4.16 -23.61
C HIS A 222 7.91 -4.86 -22.53
N LEU A 223 8.06 -4.50 -21.27
CA LEU A 223 7.25 -5.05 -20.18
C LEU A 223 5.79 -4.58 -20.22
N ALA A 224 5.47 -3.58 -21.05
CA ALA A 224 4.08 -3.20 -21.31
C ALA A 224 3.30 -4.30 -22.05
N ASP A 225 3.99 -5.24 -22.72
CA ASP A 225 3.38 -6.38 -23.41
C ASP A 225 3.49 -7.68 -22.60
N HIS A 226 3.97 -7.60 -21.35
CA HIS A 226 4.15 -8.80 -20.54
C HIS A 226 2.79 -9.50 -20.30
N PRO A 227 2.69 -10.84 -20.44
CA PRO A 227 1.43 -11.56 -20.32
C PRO A 227 0.81 -11.43 -18.93
N ASP A 228 1.62 -11.34 -17.87
CA ASP A 228 1.13 -11.17 -16.51
C ASP A 228 0.78 -9.70 -16.22
N THR A 229 -0.49 -9.45 -15.93
CA THR A 229 -1.05 -8.14 -15.54
C THR A 229 -0.32 -7.52 -14.36
N THR A 230 0.12 -8.34 -13.39
CA THR A 230 0.80 -7.81 -12.20
C THR A 230 2.14 -7.17 -12.55
N VAL A 231 2.84 -7.65 -13.58
CA VAL A 231 4.07 -7.05 -14.10
C VAL A 231 3.77 -5.73 -14.79
N ARG A 232 2.72 -5.67 -15.64
CA ARG A 232 2.32 -4.43 -16.31
C ARG A 232 1.88 -3.36 -15.30
N THR A 233 1.12 -3.75 -14.28
CA THR A 233 0.75 -2.85 -13.16
C THR A 233 1.99 -2.37 -12.38
N ALA A 234 2.94 -3.28 -12.09
CA ALA A 234 4.17 -2.92 -11.41
C ALA A 234 5.05 -1.98 -12.25
N LEU A 235 5.00 -2.09 -13.58
CA LEU A 235 5.67 -1.16 -14.49
C LEU A 235 5.08 0.25 -14.37
N VAL A 236 3.75 0.41 -14.36
CA VAL A 236 3.10 1.69 -14.11
C VAL A 236 3.57 2.28 -12.79
N GLU A 237 3.49 1.51 -11.70
CA GLU A 237 3.90 1.95 -10.36
C GLU A 237 5.38 2.37 -10.31
N ALA A 238 6.23 1.71 -11.08
CA ALA A 238 7.66 2.00 -11.12
C ALA A 238 7.98 3.31 -11.84
N VAL A 239 7.32 3.58 -12.99
CA VAL A 239 7.67 4.72 -13.83
C VAL A 239 6.89 5.99 -13.49
N ALA A 240 5.77 5.88 -12.81
CA ALA A 240 4.86 6.99 -12.52
C ALA A 240 5.52 8.22 -11.86
N GLY A 241 6.52 7.98 -11.01
CA GLY A 241 7.26 9.06 -10.34
C GLY A 241 8.51 9.55 -11.08
N TRP A 242 8.75 9.10 -12.31
CA TRP A 242 9.97 9.46 -13.04
C TRP A 242 9.81 10.70 -13.88
N SER A 243 10.81 11.57 -13.84
CA SER A 243 10.94 12.73 -14.72
C SER A 243 11.72 12.42 -16.02
N THR A 244 11.78 11.16 -16.43
CA THR A 244 12.52 10.73 -17.63
C THR A 244 11.66 10.91 -18.88
N PRO A 245 12.20 11.47 -19.97
CA PRO A 245 11.51 11.51 -21.26
C PRO A 245 11.01 10.13 -21.70
N GLY A 246 9.80 10.08 -22.24
CA GLY A 246 9.16 8.84 -22.68
C GLY A 246 8.23 8.17 -21.66
N VAL A 247 8.23 8.62 -20.39
CA VAL A 247 7.30 8.10 -19.36
C VAL A 247 5.86 8.36 -19.78
N ASP A 248 5.52 9.58 -20.22
CA ASP A 248 4.16 9.95 -20.61
C ASP A 248 3.65 9.10 -21.80
N ALA A 249 4.54 8.80 -22.75
CA ALA A 249 4.20 7.94 -23.88
C ALA A 249 3.92 6.49 -23.43
N LEU A 250 4.73 5.98 -22.51
CA LEU A 250 4.54 4.65 -21.93
C LEU A 250 3.25 4.57 -21.10
N LEU A 251 2.99 5.55 -20.26
CA LEU A 251 1.76 5.60 -19.46
C LEU A 251 0.52 5.74 -20.33
N ARG A 252 0.58 6.55 -21.39
CA ARG A 252 -0.52 6.66 -22.38
C ARG A 252 -0.80 5.32 -23.05
N ARG A 253 0.23 4.58 -23.44
CA ARG A 253 0.06 3.23 -23.95
C ARG A 253 -0.63 2.31 -22.95
N LEU A 254 -0.21 2.33 -21.69
CA LEU A 254 -0.77 1.50 -20.62
C LEU A 254 -2.17 1.95 -20.17
N SER A 255 -2.58 3.19 -20.48
CA SER A 255 -3.96 3.63 -20.25
C SER A 255 -4.97 2.96 -21.20
N GLU A 256 -4.49 2.38 -22.29
CA GLU A 256 -5.26 1.61 -23.27
C GLU A 256 -5.11 0.08 -23.07
N ASP A 257 -4.50 -0.36 -21.97
CA ASP A 257 -4.29 -1.79 -21.67
C ASP A 257 -5.63 -2.55 -21.64
N PRO A 258 -5.70 -3.77 -22.17
CA PRO A 258 -6.92 -4.59 -22.12
C PRO A 258 -7.39 -4.89 -20.69
N ASP A 259 -6.48 -4.94 -19.74
CA ASP A 259 -6.77 -5.22 -18.33
C ASP A 259 -7.15 -3.95 -17.57
N GLU A 260 -8.27 -4.00 -16.83
CA GLU A 260 -8.80 -2.87 -16.07
C GLU A 260 -7.84 -2.44 -14.95
N ASP A 261 -7.15 -3.38 -14.29
CA ASP A 261 -6.24 -3.09 -13.20
C ASP A 261 -5.04 -2.24 -13.64
N VAL A 262 -4.57 -2.45 -14.88
CA VAL A 262 -3.48 -1.66 -15.46
C VAL A 262 -3.97 -0.25 -15.79
N ARG A 263 -5.13 -0.13 -16.46
CA ARG A 263 -5.72 1.19 -16.75
C ARG A 263 -6.01 1.98 -15.49
N GLU A 264 -6.52 1.32 -14.45
CA GLU A 264 -6.77 1.95 -13.15
C GLU A 264 -5.45 2.44 -12.51
N ALA A 265 -4.39 1.63 -12.57
CA ALA A 265 -3.09 2.03 -12.06
C ALA A 265 -2.57 3.31 -12.74
N VAL A 266 -2.73 3.44 -14.07
CA VAL A 266 -2.40 4.67 -14.79
C VAL A 266 -3.26 5.84 -14.33
N GLY A 267 -4.57 5.66 -14.22
CA GLY A 267 -5.49 6.70 -13.76
C GLY A 267 -5.17 7.25 -12.36
N TRP A 268 -4.48 6.46 -11.53
CA TRP A 268 -3.98 6.93 -10.24
C TRP A 268 -2.75 7.83 -10.39
N THR A 269 -1.92 7.63 -11.41
CA THR A 269 -0.73 8.47 -11.65
C THR A 269 -1.09 9.87 -12.16
N GLU A 270 -2.12 9.96 -12.99
CA GLU A 270 -2.60 11.24 -13.55
C GLU A 270 -3.21 12.19 -12.51
N ARG A 271 -3.61 11.65 -11.35
CA ARG A 271 -4.13 12.43 -10.21
C ARG A 271 -3.03 13.00 -9.31
N LEU A 272 -1.77 12.74 -9.60
CA LEU A 272 -0.65 13.32 -8.90
C LEU A 272 -0.37 14.72 -9.46
N PRO A 273 -0.32 15.77 -8.62
CA PRO A 273 0.25 17.03 -9.06
C PRO A 273 1.71 16.79 -9.48
N PRO A 274 2.19 17.48 -10.51
CA PRO A 274 3.60 17.39 -10.89
C PRO A 274 4.47 17.75 -9.69
N ALA A 275 5.51 16.94 -9.46
CA ALA A 275 6.45 17.07 -8.35
C ALA A 275 7.31 18.32 -8.48
#